data_4f2549bf08b6db33b3c92127e276c407
#
_entry.id   4f2549bf08b6db33b3c92127e276c407
#
_cell.length_a   1.000
_cell.length_b   1.000
_cell.length_c   1.000
_cell.angle_alpha   90.00
_cell.angle_beta   90.00
_cell.angle_gamma   90.00
#
_symmetry.space_group_name_H-M   'P 1'
#
loop_
_entity.id
_entity.type
_entity.pdbx_description
1 polymer ?
#
loop_
_entity_poly.entity_id
_entity_poly.type
_entity_poly.pdbx_seq_one_letter_code
_entity_poly.pdbx_strand_id
1 'polypeptide(L)'
;MKAALVLLLAGVFATGPSHAWTLEHARHVLANNVYEVTDTSQSDRPAYELTFSPRAAKALRRGFAFAGSAHDTLTDTDVRVRFSFVRPGRITGFQGPAADTSQPLFPIHAAFYYAWYPEAWFRYPVIPYSRFRPSLDFYSADDARIVRKHTDAMLYAHLNAGIYSWWGRDGYPPTDDRFGRYLAVARTTPFRWAIYYEREGYANPSVETIRSDLEYIRDQYASKPAYLKIDGRFVVYVYGNSEDSCDATAARWRKANTVGAYVVLKAFAGFRSCPAQPDAWHQYSAALPEYDLAPDAFMISPGFDEWSEGAPRLGRDPERWRTDVAAMVASDARWQLVLTFNEWPEGTSVESAREWATPSGYGAYLDVLHEVLP
;
A
#
# COMPACT_ATOMS: atom_id res chain seq x y z
N MET A 1 0.24 31.53 -32.21
CA MET A 1 1.08 30.31 -32.30
C MET A 1 0.86 29.28 -31.18
N LYS A 2 0.84 29.66 -29.89
CA LYS A 2 0.62 28.70 -28.77
C LYS A 2 -0.79 28.05 -28.79
N ALA A 3 -1.84 28.77 -29.13
CA ALA A 3 -3.20 28.22 -29.16
C ALA A 3 -3.45 27.23 -30.33
N ALA A 4 -2.80 27.44 -31.48
CA ALA A 4 -2.93 26.52 -32.62
C ALA A 4 -2.22 25.18 -32.39
N LEU A 5 -1.13 25.16 -31.61
CA LEU A 5 -0.41 23.94 -31.28
C LEU A 5 -1.17 23.08 -30.26
N VAL A 6 -1.90 23.69 -29.32
CA VAL A 6 -2.74 23.01 -28.34
C VAL A 6 -3.95 22.35 -29.02
N LEU A 7 -4.58 23.02 -29.97
CA LEU A 7 -5.69 22.50 -30.77
C LEU A 7 -5.25 21.32 -31.67
N LEU A 8 -4.04 21.37 -32.23
CA LEU A 8 -3.48 20.27 -33.02
C LEU A 8 -3.19 19.00 -32.15
N LEU A 9 -2.73 19.21 -30.92
CA LEU A 9 -2.52 18.09 -29.97
C LEU A 9 -3.85 17.47 -29.51
N ALA A 10 -4.87 18.28 -29.21
CA ALA A 10 -6.17 17.80 -28.76
C ALA A 10 -6.92 16.95 -29.81
N GLY A 11 -6.81 17.33 -31.09
CA GLY A 11 -7.42 16.56 -32.18
C GLY A 11 -6.71 15.25 -32.52
N VAL A 12 -5.48 15.05 -32.05
CA VAL A 12 -4.64 13.88 -32.32
C VAL A 12 -4.83 12.79 -31.29
N PHE A 13 -5.30 13.13 -30.09
CA PHE A 13 -5.36 12.19 -28.97
C PHE A 13 -6.65 11.34 -28.93
N ALA A 14 -7.63 11.63 -29.77
CA ALA A 14 -8.97 11.03 -29.65
C ALA A 14 -9.14 9.64 -30.28
N THR A 15 -8.14 9.06 -30.97
CA THR A 15 -8.41 7.85 -31.81
C THR A 15 -7.32 6.78 -31.86
N GLY A 16 -6.45 6.68 -30.89
CA GLY A 16 -5.42 5.61 -30.84
C GLY A 16 -5.75 4.55 -29.79
N PRO A 17 -5.61 3.25 -30.07
CA PRO A 17 -5.91 2.19 -29.11
C PRO A 17 -4.94 2.11 -27.92
N SER A 18 -3.89 2.89 -27.88
CA SER A 18 -2.82 2.76 -26.85
C SER A 18 -2.57 3.96 -25.95
N HIS A 19 -3.11 5.16 -26.22
CA HIS A 19 -2.89 6.34 -25.38
C HIS A 19 -4.04 7.33 -25.48
N ALA A 20 -4.56 7.75 -24.34
CA ALA A 20 -5.51 8.86 -24.24
C ALA A 20 -4.83 10.04 -23.54
N TRP A 21 -4.57 11.11 -24.30
CA TRP A 21 -4.18 12.40 -23.77
C TRP A 21 -5.41 13.28 -23.67
N THR A 22 -5.58 13.96 -22.54
CA THR A 22 -6.61 14.99 -22.39
C THR A 22 -6.07 16.35 -22.84
N LEU A 23 -6.97 17.30 -23.05
CA LEU A 23 -6.59 18.69 -23.35
C LEU A 23 -5.77 19.31 -22.21
N GLU A 24 -6.03 18.90 -21.00
CA GLU A 24 -5.34 19.33 -19.79
C GLU A 24 -3.91 18.79 -19.74
N HIS A 25 -3.70 17.52 -20.07
CA HIS A 25 -2.39 16.92 -20.23
C HIS A 25 -1.54 17.61 -21.28
N ALA A 26 -2.16 17.98 -22.41
CA ALA A 26 -1.45 18.73 -23.46
C ALA A 26 -0.95 20.10 -22.99
N ARG A 27 -1.69 20.79 -22.12
CA ARG A 27 -1.25 22.04 -21.49
C ARG A 27 -0.08 21.86 -20.54
N HIS A 28 -0.17 20.83 -19.70
CA HIS A 28 0.88 20.46 -18.74
C HIS A 28 2.18 20.12 -19.46
N VAL A 29 2.10 19.27 -20.49
CA VAL A 29 3.20 18.92 -21.39
C VAL A 29 3.94 20.13 -21.95
N LEU A 30 3.18 21.13 -22.43
CA LEU A 30 3.78 22.34 -23.03
C LEU A 30 4.48 23.23 -22.00
N ALA A 31 4.02 23.22 -20.74
CA ALA A 31 4.56 24.05 -19.67
C ALA A 31 5.84 23.49 -19.05
N ASN A 32 5.89 22.17 -18.78
CA ASN A 32 6.86 21.57 -17.86
C ASN A 32 7.66 20.38 -18.44
N ASN A 33 7.48 20.01 -19.72
CA ASN A 33 8.00 18.75 -20.30
C ASN A 33 7.57 17.48 -19.52
N VAL A 34 6.44 17.53 -18.85
CA VAL A 34 5.81 16.43 -18.15
C VAL A 34 4.67 15.90 -19.01
N TYR A 35 4.52 14.59 -19.08
CA TYR A 35 3.58 13.90 -19.97
C TYR A 35 2.80 12.87 -19.18
N GLU A 36 1.51 13.04 -19.08
CA GLU A 36 0.65 12.00 -18.53
C GLU A 36 0.24 11.03 -19.62
N VAL A 37 0.49 9.76 -19.41
CA VAL A 37 0.28 8.70 -20.38
C VAL A 37 -0.39 7.51 -19.71
N THR A 38 -1.45 6.98 -20.33
CA THR A 38 -2.02 5.70 -19.93
C THR A 38 -1.53 4.62 -20.90
N ASP A 39 -0.93 3.57 -20.37
CA ASP A 39 -0.57 2.39 -21.16
C ASP A 39 -1.79 1.49 -21.35
N THR A 40 -2.45 1.61 -22.49
CA THR A 40 -3.61 0.82 -22.83
C THR A 40 -3.27 -0.56 -23.43
N SER A 41 -1.97 -0.87 -23.58
CA SER A 41 -1.53 -2.22 -24.01
C SER A 41 -1.57 -3.24 -22.87
N GLN A 42 -1.63 -2.78 -21.62
CA GLN A 42 -1.71 -3.62 -20.43
C GLN A 42 -3.13 -3.61 -19.85
N SER A 43 -3.56 -4.75 -19.31
CA SER A 43 -4.95 -4.96 -18.84
C SER A 43 -5.32 -4.05 -17.66
N ASP A 44 -4.35 -3.72 -16.81
CA ASP A 44 -4.52 -2.82 -15.67
C ASP A 44 -4.44 -1.35 -16.02
N ARG A 45 -4.13 -1.03 -17.31
CA ARG A 45 -4.06 0.31 -17.90
C ARG A 45 -3.32 1.32 -17.01
N PRO A 46 -2.04 1.08 -16.67
CA PRO A 46 -1.31 1.94 -15.75
C PRO A 46 -1.17 3.35 -16.31
N ALA A 47 -1.31 4.33 -15.41
CA ALA A 47 -1.03 5.73 -15.71
C ALA A 47 0.40 6.07 -15.28
N TYR A 48 1.05 6.93 -16.06
CA TYR A 48 2.38 7.48 -15.81
C TYR A 48 2.36 8.99 -15.94
N GLU A 49 3.11 9.68 -15.09
CA GLU A 49 3.43 11.09 -15.29
C GLU A 49 4.94 11.21 -15.57
N LEU A 50 5.29 11.28 -16.85
CA LEU A 50 6.65 11.10 -17.31
C LEU A 50 7.37 12.44 -17.55
N THR A 51 8.48 12.66 -16.89
CA THR A 51 9.43 13.73 -17.20
C THR A 51 10.53 13.21 -18.11
N PHE A 52 10.70 13.84 -19.27
CA PHE A 52 11.69 13.49 -20.27
C PHE A 52 12.91 14.39 -20.24
N SER A 53 14.06 13.84 -20.61
CA SER A 53 15.22 14.66 -20.93
C SER A 53 14.90 15.64 -22.06
N PRO A 54 15.60 16.80 -22.16
CA PRO A 54 15.38 17.77 -23.24
C PRO A 54 15.48 17.16 -24.63
N ARG A 55 16.39 16.18 -24.83
CA ARG A 55 16.55 15.46 -26.08
C ARG A 55 15.33 14.60 -26.42
N ALA A 56 14.83 13.85 -25.46
CA ALA A 56 13.63 13.01 -25.62
C ALA A 56 12.38 13.86 -25.85
N ALA A 57 12.19 14.92 -25.09
CA ALA A 57 11.08 15.87 -25.26
C ALA A 57 11.12 16.56 -26.64
N LYS A 58 12.32 16.86 -27.18
CA LYS A 58 12.47 17.39 -28.54
C LYS A 58 12.10 16.36 -29.61
N ALA A 59 12.49 15.10 -29.42
CA ALA A 59 12.11 14.01 -30.33
C ALA A 59 10.60 13.81 -30.34
N LEU A 60 9.99 13.79 -29.16
CA LEU A 60 8.53 13.68 -28.98
C LEU A 60 7.77 14.79 -29.72
N ARG A 61 8.18 16.05 -29.56
CA ARG A 61 7.57 17.20 -30.25
C ARG A 61 7.70 17.15 -31.77
N ARG A 62 8.73 16.50 -32.28
CA ARG A 62 8.98 16.33 -33.71
C ARG A 62 8.36 15.09 -34.32
N GLY A 63 7.74 14.23 -33.49
CA GLY A 63 7.12 13.00 -33.96
C GLY A 63 8.12 11.87 -34.27
N PHE A 64 9.30 11.89 -33.68
CA PHE A 64 10.25 10.80 -33.82
C PHE A 64 9.98 9.69 -32.79
N ALA A 65 10.19 8.45 -33.20
CA ALA A 65 10.17 7.33 -32.26
C ALA A 65 11.26 7.52 -31.19
N PHE A 66 10.93 7.11 -29.97
CA PHE A 66 11.83 7.18 -28.84
C PHE A 66 11.81 5.86 -28.06
N ALA A 67 12.98 5.41 -27.66
CA ALA A 67 13.14 4.34 -26.68
C ALA A 67 14.23 4.77 -25.70
N GLY A 68 13.96 4.65 -24.39
CA GLY A 68 14.89 5.09 -23.36
C GLY A 68 14.25 5.14 -21.99
N SER A 69 14.87 5.91 -21.08
CA SER A 69 14.32 6.13 -19.73
C SER A 69 13.60 7.48 -19.65
N ALA A 70 12.54 7.51 -18.89
CA ALA A 70 11.86 8.69 -18.43
C ALA A 70 11.62 8.57 -16.91
N HIS A 71 11.59 9.69 -16.20
CA HIS A 71 11.27 9.68 -14.78
C HIS A 71 9.75 9.75 -14.61
N ASP A 72 9.17 8.77 -13.94
CA ASP A 72 7.74 8.75 -13.58
C ASP A 72 7.56 9.41 -12.22
N THR A 73 6.94 10.58 -12.19
CA THR A 73 6.73 11.36 -10.97
C THR A 73 5.63 10.81 -10.07
N LEU A 74 4.70 9.98 -10.60
CA LEU A 74 3.67 9.32 -9.79
C LEU A 74 4.26 8.25 -8.86
N THR A 75 5.35 7.63 -9.27
CA THR A 75 5.99 6.53 -8.53
C THR A 75 7.41 6.87 -8.07
N ASP A 76 7.93 8.04 -8.43
CA ASP A 76 9.32 8.49 -8.20
C ASP A 76 10.36 7.47 -8.68
N THR A 77 10.15 6.93 -9.89
CA THR A 77 11.02 5.92 -10.48
C THR A 77 11.40 6.23 -11.91
N ASP A 78 12.59 5.78 -12.32
CA ASP A 78 12.97 5.79 -13.72
C ASP A 78 12.38 4.56 -14.42
N VAL A 79 11.56 4.80 -15.41
CA VAL A 79 10.91 3.74 -16.20
C VAL A 79 11.45 3.69 -17.61
N ARG A 80 11.61 2.49 -18.15
CA ARG A 80 11.92 2.31 -19.57
C ARG A 80 10.65 2.42 -20.39
N VAL A 81 10.69 3.29 -21.38
CA VAL A 81 9.53 3.60 -22.23
C VAL A 81 9.90 3.48 -23.69
N ARG A 82 8.92 3.12 -24.49
CA ARG A 82 9.01 3.11 -25.97
C ARG A 82 7.81 3.81 -26.54
N PHE A 83 8.07 4.76 -27.43
CA PHE A 83 7.05 5.41 -28.25
C PHE A 83 7.28 5.11 -29.71
N SER A 84 6.19 4.97 -30.45
CA SER A 84 6.19 5.04 -31.91
C SER A 84 5.30 6.19 -32.35
N PHE A 85 5.56 6.73 -33.52
CA PHE A 85 4.78 7.85 -34.06
C PHE A 85 4.28 7.52 -35.45
N VAL A 86 3.02 7.85 -35.72
CA VAL A 86 2.43 7.78 -37.06
C VAL A 86 2.73 9.07 -37.81
N ARG A 87 2.77 10.17 -37.08
CA ARG A 87 3.08 11.54 -37.60
C ARG A 87 3.47 12.44 -36.43
N PRO A 88 4.05 13.62 -36.70
CA PRO A 88 4.43 14.56 -35.67
C PRO A 88 3.29 14.82 -34.65
N GLY A 89 3.61 14.74 -33.36
CA GLY A 89 2.68 14.96 -32.26
C GLY A 89 1.74 13.82 -31.92
N ARG A 90 1.70 12.74 -32.71
CA ARG A 90 0.88 11.56 -32.40
C ARG A 90 1.72 10.44 -31.83
N ILE A 91 1.48 10.08 -30.59
CA ILE A 91 2.09 8.94 -29.92
C ILE A 91 1.27 7.69 -30.22
N THR A 92 1.93 6.61 -30.66
CA THR A 92 1.36 5.29 -30.80
C THR A 92 2.31 4.25 -30.19
N GLY A 93 1.79 3.13 -29.73
CA GLY A 93 2.62 2.03 -29.23
C GLY A 93 3.46 2.43 -28.01
N PHE A 94 2.90 3.19 -27.06
CA PHE A 94 3.54 3.39 -25.77
C PHE A 94 3.59 2.05 -25.04
N GLN A 95 4.74 1.73 -24.49
CA GLN A 95 4.97 0.58 -23.64
C GLN A 95 5.76 1.04 -22.42
N GLY A 96 5.13 0.98 -21.27
CA GLY A 96 5.76 1.11 -19.97
C GLY A 96 6.35 -0.24 -19.49
N PRO A 97 6.93 -0.28 -18.29
CA PRO A 97 7.42 -1.52 -17.70
C PRO A 97 6.25 -2.48 -17.43
N ALA A 98 6.51 -3.77 -17.67
CA ALA A 98 5.54 -4.82 -17.34
C ALA A 98 5.27 -4.87 -15.83
N ALA A 99 4.03 -5.18 -15.45
CA ALA A 99 3.70 -5.42 -14.07
C ALA A 99 4.31 -6.75 -13.58
N ASP A 100 4.69 -6.77 -12.32
CA ASP A 100 4.85 -8.02 -11.58
C ASP A 100 3.47 -8.48 -11.10
N THR A 101 2.99 -9.61 -11.61
CA THR A 101 1.69 -10.19 -11.27
C THR A 101 1.78 -11.38 -10.34
N SER A 102 2.99 -11.73 -9.87
CA SER A 102 3.18 -12.80 -8.90
C SER A 102 2.39 -12.54 -7.62
N GLN A 103 2.03 -13.60 -6.92
CA GLN A 103 1.39 -13.48 -5.60
C GLN A 103 2.23 -14.30 -4.60
N PRO A 104 2.40 -13.81 -3.36
CA PRO A 104 3.15 -14.54 -2.35
C PRO A 104 2.43 -15.83 -1.99
N LEU A 105 3.20 -16.85 -1.66
CA LEU A 105 2.72 -18.10 -1.10
C LEU A 105 2.76 -18.05 0.42
N PHE A 106 1.96 -18.88 1.08
CA PHE A 106 2.03 -19.03 2.52
C PHE A 106 3.33 -19.75 2.97
N PRO A 107 3.91 -19.37 4.10
CA PRO A 107 3.49 -18.27 4.97
C PRO A 107 3.71 -16.90 4.34
N ILE A 108 2.76 -15.98 4.55
CA ILE A 108 2.86 -14.60 4.08
C ILE A 108 3.33 -13.72 5.22
N HIS A 109 4.49 -13.06 5.03
CA HIS A 109 5.02 -12.09 5.97
C HIS A 109 4.46 -10.71 5.63
N ALA A 110 3.65 -10.13 6.51
CA ALA A 110 2.99 -8.87 6.27
C ALA A 110 3.11 -7.91 7.45
N ALA A 111 3.15 -6.61 7.18
CA ALA A 111 3.09 -5.59 8.21
C ALA A 111 1.84 -4.71 8.08
N PHE A 112 1.22 -4.36 9.20
CA PHE A 112 0.18 -3.33 9.23
C PHE A 112 0.82 -1.98 8.94
N TYR A 113 0.18 -1.19 8.08
CA TYR A 113 0.70 0.04 7.52
C TYR A 113 -0.31 1.17 7.59
N TYR A 114 0.12 2.34 8.05
CA TYR A 114 -0.72 3.52 8.25
C TYR A 114 -0.32 4.66 7.32
N ALA A 115 -1.23 5.07 6.44
CA ALA A 115 -1.04 6.14 5.47
C ALA A 115 -1.75 7.44 5.86
N TRP A 116 -1.84 7.73 7.13
CA TRP A 116 -2.54 8.90 7.69
C TRP A 116 -1.63 10.11 7.98
N TYR A 117 -0.42 10.10 7.43
CA TYR A 117 0.53 11.21 7.54
C TYR A 117 0.40 12.20 6.37
N PRO A 118 0.49 13.53 6.61
CA PRO A 118 1.03 14.16 7.84
C PRO A 118 0.01 14.34 8.96
N GLU A 119 -1.28 14.04 8.76
CA GLU A 119 -2.36 14.36 9.70
C GLU A 119 -2.10 13.79 11.11
N ALA A 120 -1.59 12.57 11.20
CA ALA A 120 -1.31 11.90 12.47
C ALA A 120 -0.14 12.52 13.27
N TRP A 121 0.69 13.38 12.64
CA TRP A 121 1.72 14.13 13.37
C TRP A 121 1.13 15.26 14.24
N PHE A 122 -0.11 15.68 13.96
CA PHE A 122 -0.71 16.86 14.58
C PHE A 122 -1.78 16.48 15.63
N ARG A 123 -1.36 16.20 16.85
CA ARG A 123 -2.27 15.97 17.98
C ARG A 123 -1.95 16.93 19.11
N TYR A 124 -2.63 18.06 19.12
CA TYR A 124 -2.42 19.08 20.15
C TYR A 124 -2.60 18.51 21.58
N PRO A 125 -1.74 18.87 22.57
CA PRO A 125 -0.68 19.88 22.51
C PRO A 125 0.69 19.37 22.01
N VAL A 126 0.81 18.12 21.58
CA VAL A 126 2.06 17.47 21.18
C VAL A 126 2.17 17.44 19.66
N ILE A 127 3.19 18.08 19.12
CA ILE A 127 3.47 18.14 17.68
C ILE A 127 5.00 18.07 17.49
N PRO A 128 5.51 17.05 16.81
CA PRO A 128 4.83 15.87 16.27
C PRO A 128 4.40 14.88 17.35
N TYR A 129 3.28 14.19 17.14
CA TYR A 129 2.75 13.19 18.06
C TYR A 129 3.45 11.85 17.86
N SER A 130 4.63 11.71 18.42
CA SER A 130 5.45 10.52 18.42
C SER A 130 6.52 10.57 19.49
N ARG A 131 6.80 9.44 20.13
CA ARG A 131 7.94 9.26 21.06
C ARG A 131 9.28 9.24 20.32
N PHE A 132 9.27 8.71 19.09
CA PHE A 132 10.46 8.40 18.32
C PHE A 132 10.50 9.26 17.06
N ARG A 133 11.70 9.44 16.50
CA ARG A 133 11.86 10.23 15.29
C ARG A 133 12.18 9.34 14.10
N PRO A 134 11.26 9.26 13.10
CA PRO A 134 11.54 8.51 11.87
C PRO A 134 12.86 8.93 11.22
N SER A 135 13.63 8.00 10.69
CA SER A 135 14.85 8.30 9.93
C SER A 135 14.56 9.11 8.67
N LEU A 136 13.35 9.00 8.12
CA LEU A 136 12.85 9.79 6.98
C LEU A 136 12.24 11.13 7.38
N ASP A 137 12.40 11.52 8.67
CA ASP A 137 11.75 12.69 9.28
C ASP A 137 10.21 12.58 9.26
N PHE A 138 9.49 13.67 9.57
CA PHE A 138 8.02 13.69 9.65
C PHE A 138 7.43 13.89 8.25
N TYR A 139 7.25 12.79 7.54
CA TYR A 139 6.88 12.70 6.14
C TYR A 139 5.38 12.82 5.88
N SER A 140 5.05 12.95 4.60
CA SER A 140 3.70 12.79 4.08
C SER A 140 3.53 11.44 3.38
N ALA A 141 2.43 10.76 3.63
CA ALA A 141 2.01 9.55 2.94
C ALA A 141 1.59 9.82 1.47
N ASP A 142 1.46 11.08 1.09
CA ASP A 142 1.22 11.52 -0.30
C ASP A 142 2.51 11.55 -1.14
N ASP A 143 3.69 11.51 -0.52
CA ASP A 143 4.96 11.56 -1.24
C ASP A 143 5.33 10.17 -1.79
N ALA A 144 5.35 10.03 -3.12
CA ALA A 144 5.70 8.78 -3.79
C ALA A 144 7.11 8.28 -3.42
N ARG A 145 8.06 9.19 -3.12
CA ARG A 145 9.41 8.84 -2.67
C ARG A 145 9.39 8.14 -1.31
N ILE A 146 8.52 8.59 -0.41
CA ILE A 146 8.32 7.93 0.89
C ILE A 146 7.69 6.55 0.69
N VAL A 147 6.62 6.46 -0.12
CA VAL A 147 5.97 5.17 -0.42
C VAL A 147 6.97 4.17 -1.03
N ARG A 148 7.86 4.64 -1.93
CA ARG A 148 8.92 3.82 -2.52
C ARG A 148 9.89 3.33 -1.45
N LYS A 149 10.43 4.23 -0.63
CA LYS A 149 11.37 3.87 0.44
C LYS A 149 10.76 2.88 1.44
N HIS A 150 9.49 3.05 1.79
CA HIS A 150 8.78 2.12 2.68
C HIS A 150 8.61 0.75 2.02
N THR A 151 8.24 0.70 0.72
CA THR A 151 8.13 -0.55 -0.02
C THR A 151 9.48 -1.26 -0.09
N ASP A 152 10.57 -0.54 -0.38
CA ASP A 152 11.93 -1.07 -0.43
C ASP A 152 12.40 -1.57 0.95
N ALA A 153 12.05 -0.85 2.03
CA ALA A 153 12.37 -1.25 3.41
C ALA A 153 11.63 -2.53 3.84
N MET A 154 10.35 -2.66 3.46
CA MET A 154 9.58 -3.88 3.72
C MET A 154 10.12 -5.07 2.92
N LEU A 155 10.47 -4.87 1.65
CA LEU A 155 11.12 -5.91 0.84
C LEU A 155 12.49 -6.31 1.39
N TYR A 156 13.29 -5.33 1.84
CA TYR A 156 14.56 -5.62 2.52
C TYR A 156 14.36 -6.54 3.72
N ALA A 157 13.33 -6.29 4.51
CA ALA A 157 12.97 -7.07 5.69
C ALA A 157 12.26 -8.40 5.37
N HIS A 158 12.24 -8.87 4.12
CA HIS A 158 11.54 -10.06 3.65
C HIS A 158 10.02 -10.05 3.91
N LEU A 159 9.45 -8.86 4.15
CA LEU A 159 8.02 -8.67 4.15
C LEU A 159 7.54 -8.61 2.71
N ASN A 160 6.58 -9.44 2.37
CA ASN A 160 6.06 -9.55 1.00
C ASN A 160 4.66 -8.94 0.83
N ALA A 161 4.04 -8.47 1.93
CA ALA A 161 2.78 -7.76 1.87
C ALA A 161 2.66 -6.63 2.92
N GLY A 162 1.88 -5.61 2.59
CA GLY A 162 1.44 -4.55 3.50
C GLY A 162 -0.07 -4.59 3.69
N ILE A 163 -0.51 -4.43 4.94
CA ILE A 163 -1.92 -4.38 5.32
C ILE A 163 -2.25 -2.91 5.59
N TYR A 164 -2.84 -2.27 4.59
CA TYR A 164 -3.04 -0.83 4.50
C TYR A 164 -4.30 -0.37 5.25
N SER A 165 -4.14 0.44 6.28
CA SER A 165 -5.24 1.03 7.05
C SER A 165 -6.13 1.92 6.17
N TRP A 166 -7.37 1.47 5.92
CA TRP A 166 -8.35 2.11 5.05
C TRP A 166 -9.60 2.53 5.82
N TRP A 167 -9.87 3.82 5.84
CA TRP A 167 -10.94 4.44 6.63
C TRP A 167 -12.25 4.66 5.85
N GLY A 168 -12.33 4.08 4.66
CA GLY A 168 -13.48 4.24 3.78
C GLY A 168 -13.29 5.35 2.74
N ARG A 169 -14.23 5.42 1.79
CA ARG A 169 -14.18 6.38 0.67
C ARG A 169 -14.22 7.84 1.12
N ASP A 170 -14.92 8.13 2.20
CA ASP A 170 -15.08 9.47 2.76
C ASP A 170 -14.35 9.60 4.11
N GLY A 171 -13.41 8.71 4.38
CA GLY A 171 -12.66 8.66 5.64
C GLY A 171 -11.67 9.80 5.79
N TYR A 172 -11.44 10.21 7.03
CA TYR A 172 -10.35 11.12 7.37
C TYR A 172 -9.43 10.43 8.38
N PRO A 173 -8.11 10.42 8.12
CA PRO A 173 -7.37 10.95 6.95
C PRO A 173 -7.79 10.32 5.61
N PRO A 174 -7.51 10.95 4.45
CA PRO A 174 -7.98 10.53 3.13
C PRO A 174 -7.21 9.32 2.59
N THR A 175 -7.30 8.19 3.30
CA THR A 175 -6.53 6.97 2.98
C THR A 175 -6.96 6.34 1.67
N ASP A 176 -8.22 6.53 1.25
CA ASP A 176 -8.72 6.03 -0.03
C ASP A 176 -8.04 6.71 -1.21
N ASP A 177 -7.93 8.04 -1.19
CA ASP A 177 -7.28 8.83 -2.25
C ASP A 177 -5.80 8.45 -2.44
N ARG A 178 -5.15 8.00 -1.36
CA ARG A 178 -3.73 7.62 -1.34
C ARG A 178 -3.48 6.21 -1.86
N PHE A 179 -4.40 5.28 -1.65
CA PHE A 179 -4.15 3.86 -1.86
C PHE A 179 -3.76 3.49 -3.30
N GLY A 180 -4.33 4.16 -4.28
CA GLY A 180 -3.96 3.99 -5.70
C GLY A 180 -2.47 4.20 -5.98
N ARG A 181 -1.82 5.17 -5.29
CA ARG A 181 -0.37 5.42 -5.40
C ARG A 181 0.46 4.27 -4.85
N TYR A 182 0.06 3.67 -3.75
CA TYR A 182 0.74 2.51 -3.15
C TYR A 182 0.74 1.32 -4.11
N LEU A 183 -0.40 1.05 -4.75
CA LEU A 183 -0.51 0.02 -5.78
C LEU A 183 0.34 0.34 -7.01
N ALA A 184 0.42 1.61 -7.41
CA ALA A 184 1.24 2.04 -8.54
C ALA A 184 2.75 1.89 -8.25
N VAL A 185 3.21 2.31 -7.06
CA VAL A 185 4.62 2.17 -6.65
C VAL A 185 5.05 0.71 -6.57
N ALA A 186 4.20 -0.16 -6.03
CA ALA A 186 4.51 -1.59 -5.90
C ALA A 186 4.32 -2.39 -7.20
N ARG A 187 3.73 -1.81 -8.25
CA ARG A 187 3.29 -2.49 -9.46
C ARG A 187 4.36 -3.36 -10.15
N THR A 188 5.61 -2.93 -10.12
CA THR A 188 6.74 -3.62 -10.77
C THR A 188 7.62 -4.40 -9.80
N THR A 189 7.17 -4.59 -8.58
CA THR A 189 7.85 -5.30 -7.51
C THR A 189 7.07 -6.55 -7.10
N PRO A 190 7.66 -7.52 -6.39
CA PRO A 190 6.93 -8.65 -5.82
C PRO A 190 6.09 -8.28 -4.59
N PHE A 191 6.10 -7.02 -4.13
CA PHE A 191 5.35 -6.56 -2.97
C PHE A 191 3.86 -6.40 -3.26
N ARG A 192 2.99 -6.79 -2.32
CA ARG A 192 1.53 -6.72 -2.48
C ARG A 192 0.88 -5.94 -1.34
N TRP A 193 -0.24 -5.29 -1.64
CA TRP A 193 -1.03 -4.53 -0.69
C TRP A 193 -2.40 -5.16 -0.52
N ALA A 194 -2.86 -5.27 0.73
CA ALA A 194 -4.25 -5.57 1.07
C ALA A 194 -4.83 -4.43 1.90
N ILE A 195 -6.14 -4.21 1.81
CA ILE A 195 -6.85 -3.24 2.65
C ILE A 195 -7.06 -3.82 4.05
N TYR A 196 -6.84 -2.97 5.08
CA TYR A 196 -7.34 -3.14 6.44
C TYR A 196 -8.57 -2.28 6.63
N TYR A 197 -9.74 -2.89 6.67
CA TYR A 197 -11.02 -2.21 6.76
C TYR A 197 -11.26 -1.77 8.20
N GLU A 198 -11.03 -0.49 8.51
CA GLU A 198 -11.08 0.07 9.86
C GLU A 198 -12.50 0.31 10.37
N ARG A 199 -13.44 0.61 9.47
CA ARG A 199 -14.81 1.04 9.83
C ARG A 199 -15.56 0.01 10.69
N GLU A 200 -15.27 -1.26 10.59
CA GLU A 200 -15.90 -2.31 11.39
C GLU A 200 -15.70 -2.07 12.88
N GLY A 201 -14.50 -1.64 13.29
CA GLY A 201 -14.16 -1.41 14.68
C GLY A 201 -14.76 -0.13 15.31
N TYR A 202 -15.25 0.81 14.47
CA TYR A 202 -15.67 2.12 14.95
C TYR A 202 -17.13 2.47 14.65
N ALA A 203 -17.70 1.87 13.60
CA ALA A 203 -19.01 2.27 13.09
C ALA A 203 -20.02 1.13 12.97
N ASN A 204 -19.62 -0.12 13.19
CA ASN A 204 -20.46 -1.31 13.09
C ASN A 204 -21.36 -1.27 11.81
N PRO A 205 -20.76 -1.27 10.61
CA PRO A 205 -21.45 -1.00 9.35
C PRO A 205 -22.47 -2.07 9.00
N SER A 206 -23.54 -1.66 8.30
CA SER A 206 -24.58 -2.59 7.83
C SER A 206 -24.05 -3.56 6.76
N VAL A 207 -24.77 -4.64 6.51
CA VAL A 207 -24.49 -5.58 5.41
C VAL A 207 -24.40 -4.85 4.07
N GLU A 208 -25.29 -3.88 3.83
CA GLU A 208 -25.36 -3.09 2.61
C GLU A 208 -24.14 -2.19 2.46
N THR A 209 -23.68 -1.57 3.55
CA THR A 209 -22.48 -0.73 3.58
C THR A 209 -21.24 -1.55 3.27
N ILE A 210 -21.04 -2.68 3.97
CA ILE A 210 -19.91 -3.58 3.75
C ILE A 210 -19.92 -4.09 2.30
N ARG A 211 -21.08 -4.48 1.76
CA ARG A 211 -21.20 -4.94 0.38
C ARG A 211 -20.78 -3.86 -0.61
N SER A 212 -21.31 -2.66 -0.45
CA SER A 212 -20.96 -1.51 -1.31
C SER A 212 -19.47 -1.18 -1.26
N ASP A 213 -18.85 -1.28 -0.08
CA ASP A 213 -17.42 -1.05 0.06
C ASP A 213 -16.59 -2.19 -0.57
N LEU A 214 -17.00 -3.45 -0.44
CA LEU A 214 -16.33 -4.58 -1.09
C LEU A 214 -16.46 -4.51 -2.62
N GLU A 215 -17.61 -4.10 -3.15
CA GLU A 215 -17.81 -3.86 -4.58
C GLU A 215 -16.88 -2.74 -5.08
N TYR A 216 -16.79 -1.65 -4.33
CA TYR A 216 -15.87 -0.54 -4.61
C TYR A 216 -14.41 -1.01 -4.63
N ILE A 217 -13.96 -1.73 -3.61
CA ILE A 217 -12.59 -2.26 -3.52
C ILE A 217 -12.30 -3.18 -4.71
N ARG A 218 -13.24 -4.08 -5.08
CA ARG A 218 -13.12 -4.94 -6.26
C ARG A 218 -12.92 -4.13 -7.53
N ASP A 219 -13.74 -3.10 -7.74
CA ASP A 219 -13.80 -2.36 -8.99
C ASP A 219 -12.65 -1.36 -9.15
N GLN A 220 -12.22 -0.75 -8.05
CA GLN A 220 -11.15 0.26 -8.08
C GLN A 220 -9.74 -0.34 -7.93
N TYR A 221 -9.58 -1.36 -7.07
CA TYR A 221 -8.27 -1.79 -6.62
C TYR A 221 -7.93 -3.25 -6.94
N ALA A 222 -8.86 -4.18 -6.80
CA ALA A 222 -8.56 -5.60 -6.86
C ALA A 222 -8.04 -6.09 -8.22
N SER A 223 -8.31 -5.36 -9.31
CA SER A 223 -7.75 -5.66 -10.63
C SER A 223 -6.27 -5.28 -10.76
N LYS A 224 -5.74 -4.41 -9.88
CA LYS A 224 -4.36 -3.95 -9.95
C LYS A 224 -3.39 -5.07 -9.60
N PRO A 225 -2.25 -5.19 -10.33
CA PRO A 225 -1.26 -6.27 -10.11
C PRO A 225 -0.73 -6.33 -8.68
N ALA A 226 -0.48 -5.18 -8.06
CA ALA A 226 0.04 -5.08 -6.71
C ALA A 226 -0.98 -5.32 -5.60
N TYR A 227 -2.25 -5.61 -5.93
CA TYR A 227 -3.22 -6.02 -4.91
C TYR A 227 -3.01 -7.47 -4.51
N LEU A 228 -2.97 -7.74 -3.20
CA LEU A 228 -2.80 -9.08 -2.65
C LEU A 228 -4.00 -9.97 -2.95
N LYS A 229 -3.73 -11.17 -3.47
CA LYS A 229 -4.74 -12.18 -3.77
C LYS A 229 -4.34 -13.55 -3.24
N ILE A 230 -5.31 -14.28 -2.74
CA ILE A 230 -5.19 -15.69 -2.38
C ILE A 230 -6.17 -16.47 -3.25
N ASP A 231 -5.68 -17.44 -4.00
CA ASP A 231 -6.48 -18.25 -4.95
C ASP A 231 -7.33 -17.38 -5.90
N GLY A 232 -6.75 -16.27 -6.37
CA GLY A 232 -7.42 -15.32 -7.26
C GLY A 232 -8.41 -14.36 -6.56
N ARG A 233 -8.68 -14.53 -5.29
CA ARG A 233 -9.58 -13.70 -4.47
C ARG A 233 -8.79 -12.56 -3.82
N PHE A 234 -9.27 -11.33 -3.95
CA PHE A 234 -8.65 -10.18 -3.32
C PHE A 234 -8.83 -10.22 -1.79
N VAL A 235 -7.75 -9.90 -1.07
CA VAL A 235 -7.69 -10.01 0.39
C VAL A 235 -8.19 -8.73 1.05
N VAL A 236 -9.05 -8.86 2.06
CA VAL A 236 -9.47 -7.77 2.94
C VAL A 236 -9.30 -8.21 4.38
N TYR A 237 -8.42 -7.53 5.11
CA TYR A 237 -8.35 -7.61 6.56
C TYR A 237 -9.40 -6.71 7.19
N VAL A 238 -9.93 -7.10 8.34
CA VAL A 238 -11.00 -6.34 9.01
C VAL A 238 -10.62 -6.09 10.46
N TYR A 239 -10.56 -4.83 10.84
CA TYR A 239 -10.43 -4.41 12.24
C TYR A 239 -11.77 -4.64 12.94
N GLY A 240 -11.79 -5.37 14.04
CA GLY A 240 -13.02 -5.66 14.78
C GLY A 240 -13.02 -5.06 16.17
N ASN A 241 -14.21 -4.86 16.71
CA ASN A 241 -14.44 -4.41 18.08
C ASN A 241 -14.72 -5.62 18.98
N SER A 242 -14.17 -5.63 20.20
CA SER A 242 -14.39 -6.69 21.19
C SER A 242 -15.82 -6.72 21.76
N GLU A 243 -16.60 -5.67 21.56
CA GLU A 243 -18.00 -5.58 22.00
C GLU A 243 -18.95 -6.31 21.05
N ASP A 244 -18.51 -6.60 19.81
CA ASP A 244 -19.32 -7.33 18.85
C ASP A 244 -19.32 -8.84 19.15
N SER A 245 -20.46 -9.47 18.93
CA SER A 245 -20.50 -10.93 18.98
C SER A 245 -19.91 -11.53 17.71
N CYS A 246 -19.21 -12.64 17.85
CA CYS A 246 -18.68 -13.40 16.72
C CYS A 246 -19.72 -13.68 15.64
N ASP A 247 -20.89 -14.21 16.06
CA ASP A 247 -21.95 -14.56 15.11
C ASP A 247 -22.46 -13.36 14.33
N ALA A 248 -22.64 -12.21 15.01
CA ALA A 248 -23.11 -11.00 14.35
C ALA A 248 -22.08 -10.51 13.32
N THR A 249 -20.80 -10.41 13.68
CA THR A 249 -19.75 -9.89 12.80
C THR A 249 -19.47 -10.85 11.66
N ALA A 250 -19.16 -12.12 11.92
CA ALA A 250 -18.81 -13.08 10.90
C ALA A 250 -19.99 -13.38 9.95
N ALA A 251 -21.22 -13.49 10.47
CA ALA A 251 -22.42 -13.67 9.64
C ALA A 251 -22.70 -12.45 8.77
N ARG A 252 -22.52 -11.23 9.30
CA ARG A 252 -22.68 -9.97 8.57
C ARG A 252 -21.71 -9.89 7.39
N TRP A 253 -20.43 -10.14 7.63
CA TRP A 253 -19.39 -10.14 6.62
C TRP A 253 -19.62 -11.22 5.55
N ARG A 254 -19.98 -12.43 5.96
CA ARG A 254 -20.33 -13.51 5.02
C ARG A 254 -21.53 -13.14 4.13
N LYS A 255 -22.57 -12.52 4.71
CA LYS A 255 -23.75 -12.06 3.95
C LYS A 255 -23.42 -10.90 3.02
N ALA A 256 -22.51 -10.02 3.42
CA ALA A 256 -22.10 -8.86 2.62
C ALA A 256 -21.18 -9.24 1.46
N ASN A 257 -20.32 -10.25 1.64
CA ASN A 257 -19.29 -10.64 0.68
C ASN A 257 -19.88 -11.40 -0.52
N THR A 258 -20.58 -10.68 -1.39
CA THR A 258 -21.14 -11.21 -2.64
C THR A 258 -20.14 -11.20 -3.80
N VAL A 259 -18.98 -10.56 -3.63
CA VAL A 259 -17.94 -10.39 -4.64
C VAL A 259 -16.77 -11.38 -4.51
N GLY A 260 -16.82 -12.26 -3.52
CA GLY A 260 -15.84 -13.32 -3.33
C GLY A 260 -14.48 -12.83 -2.79
N ALA A 261 -14.44 -11.76 -1.99
CA ALA A 261 -13.23 -11.35 -1.29
C ALA A 261 -12.74 -12.46 -0.34
N TYR A 262 -11.41 -12.57 -0.17
CA TYR A 262 -10.80 -13.37 0.89
C TYR A 262 -10.78 -12.51 2.16
N VAL A 263 -11.60 -12.86 3.15
CA VAL A 263 -11.84 -12.03 4.34
C VAL A 263 -11.07 -12.58 5.54
N VAL A 264 -10.25 -11.72 6.15
CA VAL A 264 -9.48 -12.03 7.36
C VAL A 264 -9.99 -11.16 8.51
N LEU A 265 -10.82 -11.73 9.39
CA LEU A 265 -11.43 -10.98 10.50
C LEU A 265 -10.53 -10.96 11.74
N LYS A 266 -10.60 -9.88 12.51
CA LYS A 266 -9.96 -9.81 13.82
C LYS A 266 -10.68 -10.75 14.80
N ALA A 267 -9.89 -11.61 15.46
CA ALA A 267 -10.37 -12.58 16.43
C ALA A 267 -10.38 -12.01 17.85
N PHE A 268 -11.40 -12.38 18.60
CA PHE A 268 -11.48 -12.20 20.05
C PHE A 268 -11.76 -13.56 20.72
N ALA A 269 -11.77 -13.60 22.07
CA ALA A 269 -12.02 -14.83 22.81
C ALA A 269 -13.33 -15.51 22.34
N GLY A 270 -13.27 -16.78 21.96
CA GLY A 270 -14.39 -17.57 21.47
C GLY A 270 -14.74 -17.40 19.99
N PHE A 271 -14.18 -16.45 19.27
CA PHE A 271 -14.54 -16.16 17.86
C PHE A 271 -14.27 -17.34 16.93
N ARG A 272 -13.21 -18.11 17.14
CA ARG A 272 -12.88 -19.28 16.31
C ARG A 272 -13.89 -20.44 16.42
N SER A 273 -14.76 -20.42 17.42
CA SER A 273 -15.78 -21.47 17.65
C SER A 273 -17.19 -21.06 17.19
N CYS A 274 -17.38 -19.87 16.64
CA CYS A 274 -18.73 -19.46 16.19
C CYS A 274 -19.15 -20.16 14.88
N PRO A 275 -20.48 -20.34 14.63
CA PRO A 275 -20.99 -21.03 13.45
C PRO A 275 -20.61 -20.38 12.13
N ALA A 276 -20.54 -19.06 12.08
CA ALA A 276 -20.08 -18.33 10.91
C ALA A 276 -18.57 -18.13 10.99
N GLN A 277 -17.83 -18.58 9.97
CA GLN A 277 -16.39 -18.39 9.90
C GLN A 277 -16.02 -17.55 8.68
N PRO A 278 -15.00 -16.65 8.78
CA PRO A 278 -14.35 -16.02 7.63
C PRO A 278 -13.42 -17.01 6.92
N ASP A 279 -12.64 -16.51 5.96
CA ASP A 279 -11.59 -17.30 5.31
C ASP A 279 -10.38 -17.52 6.22
N ALA A 280 -10.07 -16.54 7.10
CA ALA A 280 -9.03 -16.65 8.12
C ALA A 280 -9.30 -15.64 9.26
N TRP A 281 -8.57 -15.83 10.36
CA TRP A 281 -8.56 -14.94 11.51
C TRP A 281 -7.19 -14.29 11.69
N HIS A 282 -7.17 -13.06 12.19
CA HIS A 282 -5.95 -12.39 12.67
C HIS A 282 -6.17 -11.80 14.06
N GLN A 283 -5.09 -11.36 14.70
CA GLN A 283 -5.15 -10.58 15.93
C GLN A 283 -4.44 -9.24 15.72
N TYR A 284 -4.88 -8.24 16.46
CA TYR A 284 -4.21 -6.94 16.58
C TYR A 284 -4.11 -6.59 18.06
N SER A 285 -2.97 -6.90 18.67
CA SER A 285 -2.69 -6.71 20.10
C SER A 285 -1.29 -6.16 20.29
N ALA A 286 -1.05 -4.94 19.82
CA ALA A 286 0.28 -4.33 19.73
C ALA A 286 0.99 -4.12 21.09
N ALA A 287 0.27 -4.16 22.20
CA ALA A 287 0.82 -4.12 23.55
C ALA A 287 1.31 -5.48 24.08
N LEU A 288 1.16 -6.55 23.29
CA LEU A 288 1.74 -7.89 23.59
C LEU A 288 2.95 -8.12 22.68
N PRO A 289 4.01 -8.80 23.17
CA PRO A 289 5.18 -9.11 22.32
C PRO A 289 4.81 -10.00 21.15
N GLU A 290 3.96 -10.99 21.40
CA GLU A 290 3.47 -11.93 20.40
C GLU A 290 2.04 -12.37 20.71
N TYR A 291 1.35 -12.88 19.71
CA TYR A 291 0.06 -13.56 19.86
C TYR A 291 -0.05 -14.67 18.83
N ASP A 292 -0.11 -15.91 19.31
CA ASP A 292 -0.26 -17.11 18.48
C ASP A 292 -1.74 -17.41 18.24
N LEU A 293 -2.14 -17.42 17.00
CA LEU A 293 -3.47 -17.80 16.51
C LEU A 293 -3.36 -18.88 15.42
N ALA A 294 -2.26 -19.65 15.42
CA ALA A 294 -2.04 -20.70 14.43
C ALA A 294 -3.24 -21.67 14.33
N PRO A 295 -3.51 -22.23 13.15
CA PRO A 295 -2.77 -22.08 11.88
C PRO A 295 -3.11 -20.80 11.10
N ASP A 296 -4.02 -19.95 11.57
CA ASP A 296 -4.44 -18.76 10.84
C ASP A 296 -3.33 -17.71 10.82
N ALA A 297 -2.96 -17.16 11.98
CA ALA A 297 -2.01 -16.08 12.09
C ALA A 297 -1.09 -16.19 13.30
N PHE A 298 0.10 -15.60 13.19
CA PHE A 298 0.97 -15.28 14.33
C PHE A 298 1.38 -13.81 14.19
N MET A 299 1.18 -13.01 15.24
CA MET A 299 1.58 -11.61 15.22
C MET A 299 2.69 -11.33 16.23
N ILE A 300 3.55 -10.36 15.90
CA ILE A 300 4.61 -9.86 16.78
C ILE A 300 4.60 -8.34 16.84
N SER A 301 5.05 -7.76 17.97
CA SER A 301 5.15 -6.31 18.18
C SER A 301 6.52 -5.93 18.75
N PRO A 302 7.21 -4.92 18.18
CA PRO A 302 8.52 -4.47 18.67
C PRO A 302 8.44 -3.72 20.00
N GLY A 303 7.27 -3.18 20.34
CA GLY A 303 7.01 -2.39 21.52
C GLY A 303 5.71 -1.61 21.39
N PHE A 304 5.23 -1.05 22.51
CA PHE A 304 4.09 -0.14 22.57
C PHE A 304 4.41 0.98 23.56
N ASP A 305 4.60 2.21 23.06
CA ASP A 305 4.97 3.38 23.85
C ASP A 305 4.26 4.64 23.34
N GLU A 306 2.99 4.76 23.67
CA GLU A 306 2.18 5.92 23.30
C GLU A 306 2.61 7.16 24.09
N TRP A 307 2.75 8.28 23.40
CA TRP A 307 3.26 9.51 23.99
C TRP A 307 2.43 10.01 25.20
N SER A 308 1.12 9.83 25.16
CA SER A 308 0.21 10.24 26.24
C SER A 308 0.32 9.39 27.52
N GLU A 309 0.99 8.24 27.45
CA GLU A 309 1.15 7.32 28.57
C GLU A 309 2.47 7.58 29.32
N GLY A 310 2.45 7.37 30.63
CA GLY A 310 3.61 7.65 31.48
C GLY A 310 4.74 6.64 31.35
N ALA A 311 4.45 5.42 30.87
CA ALA A 311 5.39 4.34 30.67
C ALA A 311 4.92 3.44 29.50
N PRO A 312 5.84 2.79 28.77
CA PRO A 312 5.47 1.86 27.72
C PRO A 312 4.67 0.68 28.28
N ARG A 313 3.61 0.29 27.57
CA ARG A 313 2.88 -0.96 27.85
C ARG A 313 3.71 -2.19 27.45
N LEU A 314 4.54 -2.05 26.41
CA LEU A 314 5.53 -3.02 25.99
C LEU A 314 6.83 -2.29 25.66
N GLY A 315 7.87 -2.57 26.45
CA GLY A 315 9.21 -1.98 26.23
C GLY A 315 9.82 -2.52 24.93
N ARG A 316 10.59 -1.66 24.25
CA ARG A 316 11.37 -2.04 23.08
C ARG A 316 12.65 -2.77 23.49
N ASP A 317 12.90 -3.93 22.88
CA ASP A 317 14.07 -4.77 23.12
C ASP A 317 14.40 -5.56 21.84
N PRO A 318 15.53 -5.28 21.15
CA PRO A 318 15.91 -5.99 19.94
C PRO A 318 16.19 -7.48 20.13
N GLU A 319 16.67 -7.91 21.31
CA GLU A 319 16.92 -9.35 21.57
C GLU A 319 15.62 -10.11 21.78
N ARG A 320 14.68 -9.54 22.53
CA ARG A 320 13.31 -10.08 22.60
C ARG A 320 12.68 -10.12 21.22
N TRP A 321 12.80 -9.04 20.45
CA TRP A 321 12.27 -8.98 19.08
C TRP A 321 12.81 -10.11 18.19
N ARG A 322 14.12 -10.41 18.28
CA ARG A 322 14.72 -11.52 17.55
C ARG A 322 14.10 -12.87 17.96
N THR A 323 13.84 -13.05 19.23
CA THR A 323 13.17 -14.26 19.75
C THR A 323 11.74 -14.37 19.23
N ASP A 324 10.98 -13.26 19.25
CA ASP A 324 9.60 -13.20 18.76
C ASP A 324 9.52 -13.50 17.27
N VAL A 325 10.44 -12.94 16.44
CA VAL A 325 10.55 -13.25 15.01
C VAL A 325 10.86 -14.74 14.77
N ALA A 326 11.78 -15.30 15.52
CA ALA A 326 12.12 -16.73 15.41
C ALA A 326 10.94 -17.64 15.80
N ALA A 327 10.18 -17.27 16.83
CA ALA A 327 8.96 -17.99 17.22
C ALA A 327 7.89 -17.91 16.12
N MET A 328 7.70 -16.75 15.53
CA MET A 328 6.79 -16.54 14.40
C MET A 328 7.17 -17.42 13.20
N VAL A 329 8.45 -17.48 12.83
CA VAL A 329 8.95 -18.34 11.73
C VAL A 329 8.76 -19.82 12.03
N ALA A 330 8.96 -20.23 13.29
CA ALA A 330 8.78 -21.61 13.71
C ALA A 330 7.31 -22.04 13.84
N SER A 331 6.37 -21.10 13.77
CA SER A 331 4.95 -21.39 13.85
C SER A 331 4.40 -21.97 12.53
N ASP A 332 3.28 -22.70 12.61
CA ASP A 332 2.54 -23.16 11.44
C ASP A 332 1.57 -22.11 10.88
N ALA A 333 1.69 -20.85 11.33
CA ALA A 333 0.78 -19.79 10.94
C ALA A 333 0.94 -19.39 9.46
N ARG A 334 -0.20 -19.34 8.75
CA ARG A 334 -0.27 -18.91 7.34
C ARG A 334 0.05 -17.42 7.19
N TRP A 335 -0.44 -16.60 8.12
CA TRP A 335 -0.18 -15.18 8.17
C TRP A 335 0.80 -14.86 9.29
N GLN A 336 1.99 -14.39 8.96
CA GLN A 336 3.02 -13.97 9.88
C GLN A 336 3.08 -12.43 9.87
N LEU A 337 2.61 -11.83 10.98
CA LEU A 337 2.18 -10.44 11.00
C LEU A 337 3.02 -9.57 11.93
N VAL A 338 3.48 -8.43 11.42
CA VAL A 338 4.21 -7.40 12.17
C VAL A 338 3.29 -6.24 12.54
N LEU A 339 3.18 -5.93 13.82
CA LEU A 339 2.47 -4.78 14.39
C LEU A 339 3.47 -3.75 14.91
N THR A 340 3.79 -2.72 14.16
CA THR A 340 3.34 -2.27 12.84
C THR A 340 4.54 -1.84 12.01
N PHE A 341 4.36 -1.55 10.69
CA PHE A 341 5.45 -0.91 9.97
C PHE A 341 5.68 0.52 10.50
N ASN A 342 4.63 1.35 10.62
CA ASN A 342 4.76 2.78 10.88
C ASN A 342 3.67 3.41 11.76
N GLU A 343 3.14 2.71 12.77
CA GLU A 343 2.24 3.31 13.76
C GLU A 343 3.04 4.10 14.81
N TRP A 344 3.46 5.30 14.44
CA TRP A 344 4.29 6.18 15.27
C TRP A 344 3.57 6.72 16.52
N PRO A 345 2.28 7.11 16.46
CA PRO A 345 1.51 7.52 17.64
C PRO A 345 1.50 6.51 18.78
N GLU A 346 1.41 5.22 18.48
CA GLU A 346 1.45 4.13 19.46
C GLU A 346 2.87 3.65 19.77
N GLY A 347 3.88 4.16 19.05
CA GLY A 347 5.25 3.72 19.21
C GLY A 347 5.48 2.24 18.88
N THR A 348 4.69 1.65 17.98
CA THR A 348 4.78 0.23 17.57
C THR A 348 5.56 0.02 16.28
N SER A 349 6.10 1.09 15.68
CA SER A 349 6.72 1.04 14.36
C SER A 349 8.03 0.25 14.33
N VAL A 350 8.22 -0.57 13.28
CA VAL A 350 9.51 -1.19 12.92
C VAL A 350 10.29 -0.37 11.89
N GLU A 351 9.66 0.62 11.25
CA GLU A 351 10.33 1.56 10.36
C GLU A 351 11.53 2.20 11.05
N SER A 352 12.60 2.47 10.31
CA SER A 352 13.83 3.06 10.85
C SER A 352 13.57 4.38 11.56
N ALA A 353 14.07 4.49 12.78
CA ALA A 353 14.11 5.72 13.57
C ALA A 353 15.53 6.06 14.01
N ARG A 354 15.74 7.29 14.42
CA ARG A 354 17.04 7.75 14.92
C ARG A 354 17.51 6.95 16.14
N GLU A 355 16.57 6.52 16.97
CA GLU A 355 16.81 5.83 18.24
C GLU A 355 17.30 4.38 18.04
N TRP A 356 17.02 3.77 16.86
CA TRP A 356 17.49 2.43 16.51
C TRP A 356 18.07 2.33 15.09
N ALA A 357 18.68 3.44 14.64
CA ALA A 357 19.37 3.48 13.37
C ALA A 357 20.57 2.54 13.34
N THR A 358 20.81 1.92 12.18
CA THR A 358 21.92 0.98 11.94
C THR A 358 22.67 1.35 10.66
N PRO A 359 23.86 0.80 10.45
CA PRO A 359 24.62 1.02 9.20
C PRO A 359 23.90 0.56 7.92
N SER A 360 22.95 -0.37 8.00
CA SER A 360 22.11 -0.78 6.86
C SER A 360 21.24 0.37 6.33
N GLY A 361 20.92 1.35 7.19
CA GLY A 361 19.95 2.41 6.95
C GLY A 361 18.50 2.02 7.20
N TYR A 362 18.22 0.73 7.48
CA TYR A 362 16.85 0.22 7.72
C TYR A 362 16.48 0.13 9.20
N GLY A 363 17.48 0.19 10.11
CA GLY A 363 17.25 0.16 11.54
C GLY A 363 17.11 -1.24 12.14
N ALA A 364 17.39 -1.35 13.45
CA ALA A 364 17.58 -2.64 14.12
C ALA A 364 16.40 -3.62 13.99
N TYR A 365 15.16 -3.14 13.96
CA TYR A 365 13.99 -4.02 13.88
C TYR A 365 13.81 -4.64 12.49
N LEU A 366 14.03 -3.89 11.42
CA LEU A 366 14.01 -4.42 10.05
C LEU A 366 15.24 -5.27 9.75
N ASP A 367 16.40 -4.94 10.33
CA ASP A 367 17.61 -5.77 10.20
C ASP A 367 17.39 -7.17 10.82
N VAL A 368 16.75 -7.26 11.98
CA VAL A 368 16.40 -8.55 12.60
C VAL A 368 15.44 -9.35 11.73
N LEU A 369 14.42 -8.70 11.15
CA LEU A 369 13.52 -9.37 10.20
C LEU A 369 14.30 -9.89 8.99
N HIS A 370 15.17 -9.07 8.39
CA HIS A 370 16.02 -9.46 7.28
C HIS A 370 16.93 -10.66 7.57
N GLU A 371 17.44 -10.74 8.78
CA GLU A 371 18.34 -11.82 9.18
C GLU A 371 17.61 -13.14 9.51
N VAL A 372 16.36 -13.07 9.98
CA VAL A 372 15.64 -14.22 10.55
C VAL A 372 14.55 -14.76 9.62
N LEU A 373 13.85 -13.89 8.87
CA LEU A 373 12.85 -14.34 7.90
C LEU A 373 13.53 -15.00 6.69
N PRO A 374 12.95 -16.09 6.16
CA PRO A 374 13.52 -16.83 5.03
C PRO A 374 13.50 -16.06 3.68
#